data_8bbf9b6673458df42dd852248ff71da2
#
_entry.id   8bbf9b6673458df42dd852248ff71da2
#
_cell.length_a   1.000
_cell.length_b   1.000
_cell.length_c   1.000
_cell.angle_alpha   90.00
_cell.angle_beta   90.00
_cell.angle_gamma   90.00
#
_symmetry.space_group_name_H-M   'P 1'
#
loop_
_entity.id
_entity.type
_entity.pdbx_description
1 polymer ?
#
loop_
_entity_poly.entity_id
_entity_poly.type
_entity_poly.pdbx_seq_one_letter_code
_entity_poly.pdbx_strand_id
1 'polypeptide(L)'
;MPQLYSWLMPLSDSYDGFLIDLDGVVWLGHDPIEGSAEALTALARVGKPVVFVTNSPRITPAEQARILQEHGIDASEDQVVTAGQTLIEITRNEVGDGARIYAIGTSGFKEQLKTAGFELLSPERWQEAAAVLVTGHPRFDYEELKAASMAARAGAFLATIGRDPTMPMPDGLWPGTGSIVAAVETASGREAVVAGKPERPIFELGLAVLGLPADSRVAMVGDRLDTDVGGAQRAGIEGILMAGNDSVPPGPKITPDHEISNLLDLVT
;
A
#
# COMPACT_ATOMS: atom_id res chain seq x y z
N MET A 1 -29.45 -31.98 -7.41
CA MET A 1 -28.08 -32.43 -7.18
C MET A 1 -27.10 -31.65 -8.03
N PRO A 2 -26.59 -30.53 -7.54
CA PRO A 2 -25.30 -30.02 -7.98
C PRO A 2 -24.52 -29.38 -6.79
N GLN A 3 -24.21 -30.15 -5.75
CA GLN A 3 -23.48 -29.61 -4.58
C GLN A 3 -22.29 -30.50 -4.16
N LEU A 4 -21.88 -31.46 -5.00
CA LEU A 4 -20.86 -32.46 -4.65
C LEU A 4 -19.50 -32.25 -5.34
N TYR A 5 -19.31 -31.16 -6.10
CA TYR A 5 -18.04 -30.90 -6.83
C TYR A 5 -17.35 -29.58 -6.47
N SER A 6 -17.82 -28.79 -5.49
CA SER A 6 -17.22 -27.49 -5.15
C SER A 6 -15.88 -27.58 -4.40
N TRP A 7 -15.46 -28.77 -4.04
CA TRP A 7 -14.21 -29.01 -3.29
C TRP A 7 -13.04 -29.50 -4.15
N LEU A 8 -13.19 -29.52 -5.47
CA LEU A 8 -12.18 -30.03 -6.41
C LEU A 8 -11.61 -28.92 -7.31
N MET A 9 -12.07 -27.69 -7.18
CA MET A 9 -11.55 -26.59 -7.97
C MET A 9 -10.70 -25.68 -7.08
N PRO A 10 -9.46 -25.37 -7.50
CA PRO A 10 -8.64 -24.37 -6.80
C PRO A 10 -9.39 -23.05 -6.59
N LEU A 11 -9.18 -22.39 -5.46
CA LEU A 11 -9.83 -21.11 -5.18
C LEU A 11 -9.53 -20.08 -6.27
N SER A 12 -8.33 -20.14 -6.86
CA SER A 12 -7.90 -19.30 -7.97
C SER A 12 -8.80 -19.39 -9.22
N ASP A 13 -9.52 -20.49 -9.41
CA ASP A 13 -10.43 -20.63 -10.56
C ASP A 13 -11.66 -19.71 -10.46
N SER A 14 -11.96 -19.21 -9.25
CA SER A 14 -13.04 -18.27 -8.99
C SER A 14 -12.70 -16.81 -9.33
N TYR A 15 -11.44 -16.51 -9.61
CA TYR A 15 -10.95 -15.14 -9.85
C TYR A 15 -10.21 -15.01 -11.18
N ASP A 16 -10.23 -13.82 -11.74
CA ASP A 16 -9.53 -13.47 -12.98
C ASP A 16 -8.10 -12.95 -12.70
N GLY A 17 -7.84 -12.43 -11.49
CA GLY A 17 -6.54 -11.95 -11.06
C GLY A 17 -6.49 -11.60 -9.58
N PHE A 18 -5.30 -11.28 -9.10
CA PHE A 18 -5.05 -11.07 -7.67
C PHE A 18 -4.23 -9.80 -7.40
N LEU A 19 -4.62 -9.08 -6.35
CA LEU A 19 -3.75 -8.18 -5.61
C LEU A 19 -3.20 -8.96 -4.41
N ILE A 20 -1.89 -8.93 -4.18
CA ILE A 20 -1.25 -9.71 -3.12
C ILE A 20 -0.37 -8.79 -2.26
N ASP A 21 -0.59 -8.80 -0.94
CA ASP A 21 0.32 -8.13 -0.01
C ASP A 21 1.67 -8.85 0.05
N LEU A 22 2.67 -8.16 0.53
CA LEU A 22 4.03 -8.70 0.64
C LEU A 22 4.35 -9.18 2.05
N ASP A 23 4.36 -8.27 3.02
CA ASP A 23 4.71 -8.57 4.41
C ASP A 23 3.60 -9.39 5.07
N GLY A 24 3.94 -10.56 5.60
CA GLY A 24 2.98 -11.48 6.21
C GLY A 24 2.31 -12.43 5.22
N VAL A 25 2.53 -12.25 3.90
CA VAL A 25 1.94 -13.09 2.83
C VAL A 25 3.00 -13.75 1.98
N VAL A 26 3.95 -13.00 1.48
CA VAL A 26 5.06 -13.52 0.66
C VAL A 26 6.30 -13.78 1.52
N TRP A 27 6.55 -12.93 2.50
CA TRP A 27 7.66 -13.04 3.47
C TRP A 27 7.27 -12.52 4.85
N LEU A 28 8.08 -12.89 5.84
CA LEU A 28 8.06 -12.32 7.19
C LEU A 28 9.39 -11.60 7.44
N GLY A 29 9.37 -10.28 7.45
CA GLY A 29 10.59 -9.47 7.53
C GLY A 29 11.45 -9.64 6.27
N HIS A 30 12.41 -10.57 6.27
CA HIS A 30 13.26 -10.85 5.12
C HIS A 30 13.22 -12.33 4.69
N ASP A 31 12.52 -13.17 5.43
CA ASP A 31 12.48 -14.60 5.19
C ASP A 31 11.22 -14.96 4.38
N PRO A 32 11.37 -15.63 3.20
CA PRO A 32 10.22 -16.04 2.40
C PRO A 32 9.34 -17.02 3.15
N ILE A 33 8.03 -16.87 3.03
CA ILE A 33 7.06 -17.86 3.54
C ILE A 33 7.09 -19.08 2.62
N GLU A 34 7.24 -20.27 3.21
CA GLU A 34 7.29 -21.52 2.47
C GLU A 34 6.06 -21.68 1.57
N GLY A 35 6.27 -22.08 0.31
CA GLY A 35 5.22 -22.25 -0.68
C GLY A 35 4.81 -20.99 -1.44
N SER A 36 5.20 -19.78 -1.02
CA SER A 36 4.79 -18.52 -1.70
C SER A 36 5.28 -18.46 -3.14
N ALA A 37 6.56 -18.74 -3.39
CA ALA A 37 7.11 -18.73 -4.74
C ALA A 37 6.49 -19.81 -5.64
N GLU A 38 6.18 -20.98 -5.06
CA GLU A 38 5.53 -22.08 -5.76
C GLU A 38 4.10 -21.72 -6.17
N ALA A 39 3.32 -21.16 -5.25
CA ALA A 39 1.95 -20.72 -5.50
C ALA A 39 1.88 -19.62 -6.58
N LEU A 40 2.75 -18.60 -6.50
CA LEU A 40 2.82 -17.51 -7.48
C LEU A 40 3.25 -18.02 -8.86
N THR A 41 4.19 -18.97 -8.90
CA THR A 41 4.55 -19.67 -10.16
C THR A 41 3.38 -20.44 -10.74
N ALA A 42 2.59 -21.11 -9.89
CA ALA A 42 1.41 -21.85 -10.34
C ALA A 42 0.32 -20.91 -10.88
N LEU A 43 0.04 -19.78 -10.22
CA LEU A 43 -0.88 -18.75 -10.73
C LEU A 43 -0.44 -18.22 -12.10
N ALA A 44 0.84 -17.92 -12.28
CA ALA A 44 1.38 -17.47 -13.56
C ALA A 44 1.21 -18.52 -14.67
N ARG A 45 1.42 -19.80 -14.38
CA ARG A 45 1.25 -20.92 -15.34
C ARG A 45 -0.19 -21.08 -15.83
N VAL A 46 -1.18 -20.77 -14.98
CA VAL A 46 -2.60 -20.82 -15.37
C VAL A 46 -3.11 -19.47 -15.88
N GLY A 47 -2.22 -18.52 -16.13
CA GLY A 47 -2.53 -17.22 -16.73
C GLY A 47 -3.28 -16.27 -15.79
N LYS A 48 -3.18 -16.42 -14.48
CA LYS A 48 -3.77 -15.50 -13.51
C LYS A 48 -2.77 -14.36 -13.20
N PRO A 49 -3.04 -13.13 -13.66
CA PRO A 49 -2.17 -12.00 -13.38
C PRO A 49 -2.19 -11.65 -11.89
N VAL A 50 -1.02 -11.25 -11.39
CA VAL A 50 -0.80 -10.83 -10.01
C VAL A 50 -0.16 -9.45 -9.99
N VAL A 51 -0.66 -8.59 -9.10
CA VAL A 51 -0.02 -7.32 -8.73
C VAL A 51 0.25 -7.32 -7.22
N PHE A 52 1.46 -7.02 -6.85
CA PHE A 52 1.88 -6.92 -5.45
C PHE A 52 1.57 -5.53 -4.91
N VAL A 53 0.92 -5.46 -3.72
CA VAL A 53 0.43 -4.19 -3.16
C VAL A 53 0.94 -4.04 -1.72
N THR A 54 1.83 -3.08 -1.47
CA THR A 54 2.42 -2.87 -0.14
C THR A 54 2.28 -1.44 0.38
N ASN A 55 2.06 -1.31 1.68
CA ASN A 55 2.08 -0.01 2.37
C ASN A 55 3.50 0.55 2.59
N SER A 56 4.55 -0.16 2.17
CA SER A 56 5.92 0.33 2.33
C SER A 56 6.17 1.60 1.51
N PRO A 57 6.58 2.72 2.13
CA PRO A 57 6.95 3.93 1.40
C PRO A 57 8.45 4.02 1.10
N ARG A 58 9.25 3.09 1.66
CA ARG A 58 10.70 3.23 1.73
C ARG A 58 11.41 2.58 0.56
N ILE A 59 10.80 1.54 0.00
CA ILE A 59 11.36 0.70 -1.05
C ILE A 59 10.62 1.00 -2.34
N THR A 60 11.35 1.19 -3.43
CA THR A 60 10.77 1.46 -4.74
C THR A 60 10.17 0.18 -5.35
N PRO A 61 9.24 0.27 -6.33
CA PRO A 61 8.75 -0.89 -7.07
C PRO A 61 9.87 -1.76 -7.64
N ALA A 62 10.91 -1.13 -8.22
CA ALA A 62 12.07 -1.84 -8.77
C ALA A 62 12.86 -2.62 -7.71
N GLU A 63 13.07 -2.02 -6.52
CA GLU A 63 13.73 -2.71 -5.40
C GLU A 63 12.88 -3.85 -4.85
N GLN A 64 11.53 -3.68 -4.76
CA GLN A 64 10.62 -4.75 -4.35
C GLN A 64 10.63 -5.91 -5.35
N ALA A 65 10.59 -5.61 -6.65
CA ALA A 65 10.67 -6.63 -7.70
C ALA A 65 11.99 -7.42 -7.60
N ARG A 66 13.11 -6.75 -7.31
CA ARG A 66 14.40 -7.41 -7.11
C ARG A 66 14.37 -8.35 -5.89
N ILE A 67 13.76 -7.94 -4.78
CA ILE A 67 13.61 -8.80 -3.60
C ILE A 67 12.74 -10.03 -3.93
N LEU A 68 11.63 -9.83 -4.65
CA LEU A 68 10.79 -10.94 -5.12
C LEU A 68 11.59 -11.94 -5.96
N GLN A 69 12.42 -11.45 -6.89
CA GLN A 69 13.28 -12.29 -7.73
C GLN A 69 14.35 -13.04 -6.91
N GLU A 70 14.92 -12.43 -5.88
CA GLU A 70 15.86 -13.08 -4.94
C GLU A 70 15.19 -14.24 -4.17
N HIS A 71 13.87 -14.16 -3.95
CA HIS A 71 13.06 -15.24 -3.37
C HIS A 71 12.50 -16.22 -4.41
N GLY A 72 12.94 -16.15 -5.66
CA GLY A 72 12.53 -17.08 -6.72
C GLY A 72 11.16 -16.78 -7.35
N ILE A 73 10.63 -15.58 -7.12
CA ILE A 73 9.36 -15.11 -7.69
C ILE A 73 9.66 -14.25 -8.92
N ASP A 74 9.21 -14.67 -10.09
CA ASP A 74 9.36 -13.90 -11.33
C ASP A 74 8.38 -12.71 -11.33
N ALA A 75 8.88 -11.55 -10.95
CA ALA A 75 8.12 -10.31 -10.88
C ALA A 75 8.90 -9.14 -11.48
N SER A 76 8.21 -8.28 -12.20
CA SER A 76 8.74 -7.01 -12.72
C SER A 76 8.32 -5.83 -11.84
N GLU A 77 9.00 -4.69 -11.97
CA GLU A 77 8.62 -3.46 -11.26
C GLU A 77 7.21 -2.99 -11.59
N ASP A 78 6.74 -3.22 -12.82
CA ASP A 78 5.39 -2.87 -13.26
C ASP A 78 4.29 -3.67 -12.54
N GLN A 79 4.64 -4.77 -11.88
CA GLN A 79 3.71 -5.58 -11.09
C GLN A 79 3.69 -5.20 -9.61
N VAL A 80 4.40 -4.15 -9.21
CA VAL A 80 4.50 -3.74 -7.81
C VAL A 80 3.91 -2.36 -7.61
N VAL A 81 2.93 -2.25 -6.70
CA VAL A 81 2.32 -0.99 -6.28
C VAL A 81 2.67 -0.73 -4.82
N THR A 82 3.33 0.39 -4.55
CA THR A 82 3.68 0.84 -3.21
C THR A 82 2.83 2.03 -2.79
N ALA A 83 2.62 2.24 -1.49
CA ALA A 83 1.95 3.44 -0.99
C ALA A 83 2.70 4.72 -1.37
N GLY A 84 4.03 4.66 -1.51
CA GLY A 84 4.85 5.79 -1.99
C GLY A 84 4.54 6.16 -3.44
N GLN A 85 4.46 5.16 -4.33
CA GLN A 85 4.07 5.36 -5.72
C GLN A 85 2.62 5.87 -5.82
N THR A 86 1.70 5.27 -5.07
CA THR A 86 0.30 5.74 -5.04
C THR A 86 0.20 7.20 -4.61
N LEU A 87 0.98 7.60 -3.59
CA LEU A 87 1.02 8.99 -3.12
C LEU A 87 1.52 9.94 -4.22
N ILE A 88 2.53 9.53 -5.00
CA ILE A 88 3.03 10.27 -6.16
C ILE A 88 1.92 10.44 -7.21
N GLU A 89 1.22 9.36 -7.56
CA GLU A 89 0.17 9.37 -8.59
C GLU A 89 -1.05 10.22 -8.19
N ILE A 90 -1.58 10.07 -6.97
CA ILE A 90 -2.70 10.92 -6.53
C ILE A 90 -2.29 12.40 -6.45
N THR A 91 -1.03 12.68 -6.08
CA THR A 91 -0.51 14.04 -6.07
C THR A 91 -0.43 14.62 -7.48
N ARG A 92 0.11 13.85 -8.44
CA ARG A 92 0.18 14.26 -9.85
C ARG A 92 -1.20 14.56 -10.42
N ASN A 93 -2.18 13.73 -10.12
CA ASN A 93 -3.55 13.92 -10.58
C ASN A 93 -4.21 15.18 -9.99
N GLU A 94 -3.86 15.55 -8.76
CA GLU A 94 -4.44 16.71 -8.07
C GLU A 94 -3.77 18.03 -8.45
N VAL A 95 -2.43 18.08 -8.54
CA VAL A 95 -1.68 19.33 -8.69
C VAL A 95 -0.88 19.44 -9.99
N GLY A 96 -0.87 18.40 -10.82
CA GLY A 96 -0.18 18.36 -12.12
C GLY A 96 1.30 18.03 -12.05
N ASP A 97 1.88 17.79 -13.23
CA ASP A 97 3.30 17.52 -13.42
C ASP A 97 4.15 18.76 -13.08
N GLY A 98 5.35 18.51 -12.55
CA GLY A 98 6.30 19.58 -12.23
C GLY A 98 5.89 20.47 -11.06
N ALA A 99 4.83 20.11 -10.33
CA ALA A 99 4.34 20.89 -9.21
C ALA A 99 5.38 21.01 -8.08
N ARG A 100 5.27 22.09 -7.30
CA ARG A 100 6.12 22.35 -6.14
C ARG A 100 5.56 21.68 -4.91
N ILE A 101 6.35 20.80 -4.30
CA ILE A 101 5.93 19.93 -3.21
C ILE A 101 6.74 20.21 -1.95
N TYR A 102 6.07 20.39 -0.82
CA TYR A 102 6.71 20.31 0.48
C TYR A 102 6.54 18.88 1.05
N ALA A 103 7.64 18.19 1.37
CA ALA A 103 7.58 16.80 1.81
C ALA A 103 8.25 16.58 3.16
N ILE A 104 7.49 16.02 4.11
CA ILE A 104 7.99 15.42 5.35
C ILE A 104 8.20 13.93 5.08
N GLY A 105 9.43 13.52 4.84
CA GLY A 105 9.75 12.15 4.48
C GLY A 105 11.24 11.87 4.45
N THR A 106 11.60 10.60 4.28
CA THR A 106 12.98 10.16 4.16
C THR A 106 13.65 10.73 2.90
N SER A 107 14.99 10.75 2.87
CA SER A 107 15.74 11.15 1.67
C SER A 107 15.38 10.28 0.46
N GLY A 108 15.17 8.97 0.66
CA GLY A 108 14.76 8.06 -0.41
C GLY A 108 13.40 8.43 -1.02
N PHE A 109 12.40 8.75 -0.21
CA PHE A 109 11.10 9.21 -0.73
C PHE A 109 11.22 10.58 -1.43
N LYS A 110 11.99 11.50 -0.87
CA LYS A 110 12.26 12.80 -1.50
C LYS A 110 12.95 12.64 -2.88
N GLU A 111 13.80 11.65 -3.04
CA GLU A 111 14.42 11.35 -4.34
C GLU A 111 13.42 10.75 -5.33
N GLN A 112 12.51 9.89 -4.88
CA GLN A 112 11.41 9.40 -5.73
C GLN A 112 10.54 10.54 -6.27
N LEU A 113 10.22 11.55 -5.43
CA LEU A 113 9.47 12.73 -5.85
C LEU A 113 10.21 13.52 -6.94
N LYS A 114 11.52 13.72 -6.81
CA LYS A 114 12.33 14.39 -7.85
C LYS A 114 12.38 13.59 -9.14
N THR A 115 12.57 12.28 -9.06
CA THR A 115 12.56 11.37 -10.21
C THR A 115 11.20 11.40 -10.91
N ALA A 116 10.10 11.55 -10.15
CA ALA A 116 8.75 11.75 -10.66
C ALA A 116 8.51 13.14 -11.28
N GLY A 117 9.51 14.04 -11.26
CA GLY A 117 9.48 15.34 -11.90
C GLY A 117 8.99 16.49 -11.01
N PHE A 118 8.75 16.28 -9.72
CA PHE A 118 8.33 17.35 -8.80
C PHE A 118 9.50 18.22 -8.32
N GLU A 119 9.23 19.52 -8.10
CA GLU A 119 10.16 20.43 -7.44
C GLU A 119 9.97 20.35 -5.91
N LEU A 120 11.02 19.93 -5.18
CA LEU A 120 10.97 19.91 -3.73
C LEU A 120 11.32 21.25 -3.12
N LEU A 121 10.48 21.69 -2.19
CA LEU A 121 10.65 22.96 -1.48
C LEU A 121 11.36 22.77 -0.14
N SER A 122 12.16 23.77 0.25
CA SER A 122 12.64 23.93 1.61
C SER A 122 11.55 24.52 2.54
N PRO A 123 11.67 24.40 3.87
CA PRO A 123 10.68 24.91 4.81
C PRO A 123 10.37 26.42 4.63
N GLU A 124 11.37 27.23 4.22
CA GLU A 124 11.22 28.67 4.04
C GLU A 124 10.32 29.03 2.83
N ARG A 125 10.21 28.12 1.87
CA ARG A 125 9.43 28.29 0.64
C ARG A 125 8.03 27.65 0.72
N TRP A 126 7.51 27.36 1.90
CA TRP A 126 6.23 26.68 2.10
C TRP A 126 5.05 27.35 1.37
N GLN A 127 5.10 28.67 1.17
CA GLN A 127 4.05 29.46 0.49
C GLN A 127 3.88 29.07 -0.99
N GLU A 128 4.89 28.45 -1.57
CA GLU A 128 4.89 28.04 -2.98
C GLU A 128 4.38 26.60 -3.17
N ALA A 129 4.09 25.88 -2.07
CA ALA A 129 3.69 24.49 -2.11
C ALA A 129 2.29 24.33 -2.72
N ALA A 130 2.20 23.57 -3.81
CA ALA A 130 0.94 23.07 -4.35
C ALA A 130 0.44 21.87 -3.54
N ALA A 131 1.36 21.05 -2.99
CA ALA A 131 1.01 19.94 -2.12
C ALA A 131 1.98 19.80 -0.93
N VAL A 132 1.46 19.21 0.15
CA VAL A 132 2.20 18.77 1.34
C VAL A 132 2.06 17.27 1.45
N LEU A 133 3.18 16.53 1.41
CA LEU A 133 3.21 15.09 1.48
C LEU A 133 3.89 14.62 2.77
N VAL A 134 3.22 13.73 3.51
CA VAL A 134 3.71 13.24 4.80
C VAL A 134 3.91 11.72 4.73
N THR A 135 5.17 11.28 4.76
CA THR A 135 5.55 9.86 4.89
C THR A 135 6.32 9.57 6.18
N GLY A 136 6.70 10.62 6.89
CA GLY A 136 7.40 10.58 8.15
C GLY A 136 8.89 10.23 8.04
N HIS A 137 9.64 10.64 9.05
CA HIS A 137 11.03 10.24 9.28
C HIS A 137 11.44 10.54 10.72
N PRO A 138 12.49 9.89 11.27
CA PRO A 138 12.82 9.96 12.70
C PRO A 138 13.43 11.30 13.16
N ARG A 139 13.74 12.21 12.22
CA ARG A 139 14.28 13.56 12.52
C ARG A 139 13.24 14.67 12.33
N PHE A 140 11.95 14.31 12.34
CA PHE A 140 10.85 15.27 12.25
C PHE A 140 10.97 16.33 13.36
N ASP A 141 10.82 17.60 12.97
CA ASP A 141 10.98 18.72 13.88
C ASP A 141 9.86 19.77 13.78
N TYR A 142 9.94 20.80 14.64
CA TYR A 142 8.92 21.83 14.70
C TYR A 142 8.89 22.74 13.46
N GLU A 143 10.03 22.98 12.81
CA GLU A 143 10.07 23.80 11.59
C GLU A 143 9.39 23.07 10.43
N GLU A 144 9.57 21.75 10.32
CA GLU A 144 8.84 20.94 9.34
C GLU A 144 7.33 20.93 9.61
N LEU A 145 6.92 20.78 10.89
CA LEU A 145 5.51 20.85 11.28
C LEU A 145 4.90 22.21 10.90
N LYS A 146 5.58 23.30 11.23
CA LYS A 146 5.15 24.67 10.95
C LYS A 146 4.98 24.88 9.45
N ALA A 147 6.00 24.56 8.63
CA ALA A 147 5.96 24.74 7.20
C ALA A 147 4.82 23.94 6.54
N ALA A 148 4.69 22.66 6.87
CA ALA A 148 3.63 21.80 6.37
C ALA A 148 2.24 22.31 6.74
N SER A 149 2.05 22.67 8.02
CA SER A 149 0.74 23.15 8.52
C SER A 149 0.34 24.47 7.90
N MET A 150 1.29 25.40 7.71
CA MET A 150 1.02 26.69 7.06
C MET A 150 0.68 26.52 5.58
N ALA A 151 1.40 25.64 4.86
CA ALA A 151 1.12 25.35 3.47
C ALA A 151 -0.26 24.69 3.29
N ALA A 152 -0.57 23.67 4.10
CA ALA A 152 -1.87 23.00 4.06
C ALA A 152 -3.02 23.94 4.42
N ARG A 153 -2.84 24.83 5.42
CA ARG A 153 -3.82 25.87 5.79
C ARG A 153 -4.03 26.88 4.67
N ALA A 154 -2.99 27.19 3.91
CA ALA A 154 -3.06 28.09 2.75
C ALA A 154 -3.74 27.45 1.52
N GLY A 155 -4.05 26.16 1.57
CA GLY A 155 -4.80 25.47 0.52
C GLY A 155 -3.98 24.45 -0.29
N ALA A 156 -2.72 24.20 0.07
CA ALA A 156 -1.96 23.11 -0.54
C ALA A 156 -2.66 21.76 -0.30
N PHE A 157 -2.64 20.89 -1.30
CA PHE A 157 -3.15 19.52 -1.19
C PHE A 157 -2.39 18.78 -0.11
N LEU A 158 -3.07 18.24 0.89
CA LEU A 158 -2.45 17.49 1.98
C LEU A 158 -2.68 16.00 1.77
N ALA A 159 -1.60 15.21 1.69
CA ALA A 159 -1.71 13.75 1.53
C ALA A 159 -0.62 12.99 2.31
N THR A 160 -0.91 11.73 2.60
CA THR A 160 -0.05 10.84 3.39
C THR A 160 -0.13 9.41 2.87
N ILE A 161 0.86 8.58 3.23
CA ILE A 161 0.86 7.15 2.90
C ILE A 161 -0.03 6.32 3.82
N GLY A 162 -0.29 6.77 5.06
CA GLY A 162 -1.05 5.98 6.04
C GLY A 162 -1.23 6.73 7.35
N ARG A 163 -2.02 6.13 8.23
CA ARG A 163 -2.37 6.68 9.54
C ARG A 163 -1.90 5.81 10.71
N ASP A 164 -0.94 4.90 10.48
CA ASP A 164 -0.40 4.05 11.54
C ASP A 164 0.18 4.92 12.66
N PRO A 165 -0.36 4.84 13.89
CA PRO A 165 0.08 5.71 14.99
C PRO A 165 1.49 5.38 15.47
N THR A 166 1.87 4.11 15.32
CA THR A 166 3.18 3.59 15.74
C THR A 166 3.77 2.68 14.67
N MET A 167 5.09 2.48 14.76
CA MET A 167 5.79 1.47 13.97
C MET A 167 6.69 0.63 14.88
N PRO A 168 6.81 -0.68 14.67
CA PRO A 168 7.68 -1.55 15.45
C PRO A 168 9.16 -1.25 15.12
N MET A 169 9.97 -1.09 16.17
CA MET A 169 11.40 -0.91 16.10
C MET A 169 12.09 -1.84 17.12
N PRO A 170 13.39 -2.14 16.98
CA PRO A 170 14.08 -3.08 17.87
C PRO A 170 14.00 -2.74 19.36
N ASP A 171 13.86 -1.48 19.71
CA ASP A 171 13.78 -0.96 21.08
C ASP A 171 12.35 -0.59 21.53
N GLY A 172 11.33 -0.94 20.73
CA GLY A 172 9.93 -0.73 21.07
C GLY A 172 9.10 -0.06 19.96
N LEU A 173 7.90 0.40 20.32
CA LEU A 173 7.01 1.10 19.38
C LEU A 173 7.42 2.57 19.25
N TRP A 174 7.84 2.96 18.07
CA TRP A 174 8.12 4.36 17.73
C TRP A 174 6.88 5.04 17.12
N PRO A 175 6.78 6.39 17.19
CA PRO A 175 5.74 7.12 16.47
C PRO A 175 5.78 6.80 14.97
N GLY A 176 4.64 6.39 14.43
CA GLY A 176 4.46 6.14 13.00
C GLY A 176 4.07 7.40 12.23
N THR A 177 3.85 7.25 10.93
CA THR A 177 3.42 8.32 10.04
C THR A 177 2.13 8.99 10.52
N GLY A 178 1.19 8.20 11.08
CA GLY A 178 -0.07 8.70 11.62
C GLY A 178 0.12 9.75 12.71
N SER A 179 1.13 9.62 13.57
CA SER A 179 1.43 10.61 14.60
C SER A 179 1.88 11.95 14.03
N ILE A 180 2.66 11.92 12.94
CA ILE A 180 3.16 13.13 12.27
C ILE A 180 2.03 13.80 11.48
N VAL A 181 1.27 13.04 10.70
CA VAL A 181 0.16 13.60 9.92
C VAL A 181 -0.92 14.18 10.82
N ALA A 182 -1.23 13.52 11.95
CA ALA A 182 -2.18 14.06 12.94
C ALA A 182 -1.75 15.43 13.50
N ALA A 183 -0.45 15.64 13.74
CA ALA A 183 0.08 16.94 14.15
C ALA A 183 -0.13 18.01 13.06
N VAL A 184 0.13 17.68 11.79
CA VAL A 184 -0.09 18.59 10.65
C VAL A 184 -1.59 18.89 10.47
N GLU A 185 -2.45 17.89 10.56
CA GLU A 185 -3.91 18.05 10.45
C GLU A 185 -4.46 18.93 11.56
N THR A 186 -4.06 18.67 12.80
CA THR A 186 -4.47 19.47 13.96
C THR A 186 -4.05 20.92 13.81
N ALA A 187 -2.80 21.18 13.39
CA ALA A 187 -2.26 22.53 13.26
C ALA A 187 -2.82 23.27 12.04
N SER A 188 -3.12 22.57 10.95
CA SER A 188 -3.66 23.16 9.72
C SER A 188 -5.17 23.29 9.70
N GLY A 189 -5.90 22.42 10.43
CA GLY A 189 -7.36 22.26 10.32
C GLY A 189 -7.78 21.60 8.99
N ARG A 190 -6.87 20.85 8.35
CA ARG A 190 -7.11 20.16 7.07
C ARG A 190 -6.95 18.65 7.29
N GLU A 191 -7.72 17.86 6.58
CA GLU A 191 -7.60 16.40 6.59
C GLU A 191 -6.75 15.93 5.41
N ALA A 192 -5.86 14.96 5.65
CA ALA A 192 -4.99 14.38 4.63
C ALA A 192 -5.72 13.28 3.84
N VAL A 193 -5.54 13.29 2.52
CA VAL A 193 -5.88 12.15 1.67
C VAL A 193 -4.86 11.04 1.93
N VAL A 194 -5.33 9.82 2.15
CA VAL A 194 -4.47 8.66 2.43
C VAL A 194 -4.29 7.83 1.16
N ALA A 195 -3.04 7.58 0.80
CA ALA A 195 -2.70 6.84 -0.41
C ALA A 195 -2.72 5.31 -0.20
N GLY A 196 -2.24 4.84 0.96
CA GLY A 196 -2.05 3.41 1.24
C GLY A 196 -3.30 2.71 1.78
N LYS A 197 -3.20 1.38 1.92
CA LYS A 197 -4.24 0.54 2.54
C LYS A 197 -4.55 1.05 3.97
N PRO A 198 -5.79 1.09 4.41
CA PRO A 198 -7.00 0.51 3.83
C PRO A 198 -7.76 1.42 2.86
N GLU A 199 -7.21 2.54 2.44
CA GLU A 199 -7.93 3.48 1.59
C GLU A 199 -7.90 3.08 0.11
N ARG A 200 -8.91 3.55 -0.64
CA ARG A 200 -9.15 3.12 -2.03
C ARG A 200 -8.01 3.38 -3.01
N PRO A 201 -7.23 4.48 -2.94
CA PRO A 201 -6.30 4.84 -4.00
C PRO A 201 -5.29 3.74 -4.37
N ILE A 202 -4.74 3.03 -3.38
CA ILE A 202 -3.77 1.97 -3.64
C ILE A 202 -4.39 0.75 -4.34
N PHE A 203 -5.64 0.41 -4.00
CA PHE A 203 -6.37 -0.67 -4.68
C PHE A 203 -6.75 -0.27 -6.10
N GLU A 204 -7.21 0.96 -6.31
CA GLU A 204 -7.53 1.50 -7.64
C GLU A 204 -6.30 1.50 -8.56
N LEU A 205 -5.13 1.90 -8.03
CA LEU A 205 -3.87 1.81 -8.77
C LEU A 205 -3.50 0.35 -9.06
N GLY A 206 -3.62 -0.54 -8.07
CA GLY A 206 -3.37 -1.98 -8.24
C GLY A 206 -4.26 -2.61 -9.32
N LEU A 207 -5.55 -2.28 -9.34
CA LEU A 207 -6.50 -2.74 -10.36
C LEU A 207 -6.15 -2.18 -11.75
N ALA A 208 -5.74 -0.90 -11.83
CA ALA A 208 -5.31 -0.29 -13.09
C ALA A 208 -4.05 -0.98 -13.65
N VAL A 209 -3.09 -1.31 -12.78
CA VAL A 209 -1.88 -2.06 -13.15
C VAL A 209 -2.22 -3.50 -13.55
N LEU A 210 -3.17 -4.14 -12.88
CA LEU A 210 -3.62 -5.49 -13.22
C LEU A 210 -4.22 -5.56 -14.65
N GLY A 211 -4.83 -4.45 -15.12
CA GLY A 211 -5.23 -4.26 -16.50
C GLY A 211 -6.38 -5.16 -16.97
N LEU A 212 -7.16 -5.73 -16.07
CA LEU A 212 -8.29 -6.58 -16.37
C LEU A 212 -9.56 -5.74 -16.69
N PRO A 213 -10.53 -6.30 -17.44
CA PRO A 213 -11.86 -5.70 -17.63
C PRO A 213 -12.54 -5.33 -16.31
N ALA A 214 -13.36 -4.29 -16.31
CA ALA A 214 -14.01 -3.76 -15.10
C ALA A 214 -14.98 -4.75 -14.41
N ASP A 215 -15.46 -5.75 -15.13
CA ASP A 215 -16.35 -6.80 -14.62
C ASP A 215 -15.61 -8.07 -14.17
N SER A 216 -14.25 -8.04 -14.18
CA SER A 216 -13.42 -9.15 -13.73
C SER A 216 -13.51 -9.31 -12.21
N ARG A 217 -13.53 -10.56 -11.77
CA ARG A 217 -13.46 -10.92 -10.36
C ARG A 217 -12.01 -10.89 -9.90
N VAL A 218 -11.69 -9.92 -9.05
CA VAL A 218 -10.36 -9.77 -8.46
C VAL A 218 -10.47 -9.95 -6.95
N ALA A 219 -9.49 -10.61 -6.35
CA ALA A 219 -9.35 -10.68 -4.90
C ALA A 219 -8.04 -10.06 -4.42
N MET A 220 -8.09 -9.47 -3.23
CA MET A 220 -6.91 -9.08 -2.46
C MET A 220 -6.58 -10.17 -1.46
N VAL A 221 -5.34 -10.65 -1.47
CA VAL A 221 -4.81 -11.57 -0.46
C VAL A 221 -3.92 -10.78 0.49
N GLY A 222 -4.22 -10.82 1.77
CA GLY A 222 -3.47 -10.11 2.81
C GLY A 222 -3.57 -10.77 4.17
N ASP A 223 -2.68 -10.41 5.09
CA ASP A 223 -2.62 -10.96 6.44
C ASP A 223 -3.39 -10.11 7.48
N ARG A 224 -3.86 -8.91 7.09
CA ARG A 224 -4.53 -7.99 8.00
C ARG A 224 -5.98 -7.74 7.63
N LEU A 225 -6.88 -8.03 8.59
CA LEU A 225 -8.32 -7.84 8.41
C LEU A 225 -8.70 -6.38 8.11
N ASP A 226 -8.08 -5.40 8.78
CA ASP A 226 -8.45 -4.00 8.66
C ASP A 226 -7.94 -3.35 7.38
N THR A 227 -6.68 -3.55 7.03
CA THR A 227 -6.02 -2.89 5.91
C THR A 227 -6.23 -3.61 4.59
N ASP A 228 -6.07 -4.93 4.57
CA ASP A 228 -6.13 -5.71 3.33
C ASP A 228 -7.55 -6.10 3.00
N VAL A 229 -8.19 -6.91 3.88
CA VAL A 229 -9.53 -7.42 3.64
C VAL A 229 -10.56 -6.30 3.65
N GLY A 230 -10.61 -5.50 4.73
CA GLY A 230 -11.56 -4.40 4.84
C GLY A 230 -11.30 -3.29 3.83
N GLY A 231 -10.04 -3.06 3.47
CA GLY A 231 -9.66 -2.12 2.41
C GLY A 231 -10.15 -2.60 1.04
N ALA A 232 -9.91 -3.85 0.69
CA ALA A 232 -10.37 -4.50 -0.54
C ALA A 232 -11.89 -4.43 -0.68
N GLN A 233 -12.62 -4.82 0.36
CA GLN A 233 -14.09 -4.77 0.36
C GLN A 233 -14.64 -3.35 0.17
N ARG A 234 -14.00 -2.33 0.77
CA ARG A 234 -14.34 -0.91 0.51
C ARG A 234 -14.02 -0.47 -0.92
N ALA A 235 -13.01 -1.07 -1.54
CA ALA A 235 -12.68 -0.84 -2.94
C ALA A 235 -13.58 -1.61 -3.92
N GLY A 236 -14.43 -2.51 -3.41
CA GLY A 236 -15.38 -3.30 -4.20
C GLY A 236 -14.81 -4.60 -4.74
N ILE A 237 -13.71 -5.09 -4.18
CA ILE A 237 -13.11 -6.41 -4.51
C ILE A 237 -13.15 -7.32 -3.28
N GLU A 238 -13.08 -8.63 -3.51
CA GLU A 238 -13.11 -9.61 -2.44
C GLU A 238 -11.79 -9.64 -1.66
N GLY A 239 -11.87 -9.88 -0.34
CA GLY A 239 -10.71 -9.97 0.54
C GLY A 239 -10.50 -11.40 1.05
N ILE A 240 -9.33 -11.96 0.76
CA ILE A 240 -8.89 -13.28 1.24
C ILE A 240 -7.90 -13.05 2.38
N LEU A 241 -8.25 -13.53 3.56
CA LEU A 241 -7.36 -13.46 4.71
C LEU A 241 -6.37 -14.62 4.71
N MET A 242 -5.09 -14.31 4.77
CA MET A 242 -4.06 -15.29 5.09
C MET A 242 -3.92 -15.37 6.61
N ALA A 243 -4.47 -16.42 7.21
CA ALA A 243 -4.52 -16.60 8.66
C ALA A 243 -3.13 -16.89 9.24
N GLY A 244 -2.77 -16.24 10.34
CA GLY A 244 -1.53 -16.53 11.06
C GLY A 244 -0.97 -15.41 11.93
N ASN A 245 -1.33 -14.14 11.69
CA ASN A 245 -0.74 -12.98 12.39
C ASN A 245 -1.77 -12.10 13.14
N ASP A 246 -2.97 -12.59 13.37
CA ASP A 246 -4.10 -11.76 13.83
C ASP A 246 -3.96 -11.22 15.26
N SER A 247 -3.74 -9.92 15.34
CA SER A 247 -4.37 -9.10 16.37
C SER A 247 -5.59 -8.43 15.73
N VAL A 248 -6.81 -8.95 15.96
CA VAL A 248 -8.05 -8.30 15.51
C VAL A 248 -8.20 -6.96 16.23
N PRO A 249 -8.14 -5.81 15.53
CA PRO A 249 -8.36 -4.53 16.19
C PRO A 249 -9.83 -4.42 16.64
N PRO A 250 -10.12 -3.71 17.74
CA PRO A 250 -11.48 -3.41 18.13
C PRO A 250 -12.13 -2.50 17.08
N GLY A 251 -13.08 -3.02 16.34
CA GLY A 251 -13.78 -2.31 15.26
C GLY A 251 -15.02 -3.08 14.79
N PRO A 252 -15.75 -2.55 13.78
CA PRO A 252 -16.81 -3.30 13.14
C PRO A 252 -16.27 -4.63 12.63
N LYS A 253 -17.05 -5.70 12.81
CA LYS A 253 -16.61 -7.05 12.46
C LYS A 253 -16.43 -7.17 10.94
N ILE A 254 -15.18 -7.13 10.48
CA ILE A 254 -14.82 -7.44 9.11
C ILE A 254 -14.81 -8.96 8.99
N THR A 255 -15.51 -9.49 7.99
CA THR A 255 -15.53 -10.92 7.69
C THR A 255 -14.84 -11.10 6.35
N PRO A 256 -13.76 -11.87 6.26
CA PRO A 256 -13.11 -12.15 4.99
C PRO A 256 -14.06 -12.97 4.10
N ASP A 257 -13.92 -12.82 2.78
CA ASP A 257 -14.67 -13.61 1.81
C ASP A 257 -14.16 -15.07 1.79
N HIS A 258 -12.85 -15.23 1.99
CA HIS A 258 -12.19 -16.53 2.20
C HIS A 258 -11.05 -16.39 3.21
N GLU A 259 -10.70 -17.52 3.82
CA GLU A 259 -9.51 -17.68 4.67
C GLU A 259 -8.63 -18.79 4.10
N ILE A 260 -7.31 -18.52 4.06
CA ILE A 260 -6.28 -19.47 3.66
C ILE A 260 -5.18 -19.50 4.72
N SER A 261 -4.46 -20.59 4.83
CA SER A 261 -3.30 -20.71 5.73
C SER A 261 -1.96 -20.52 5.02
N ASN A 262 -1.96 -20.66 3.69
CA ASN A 262 -0.81 -20.49 2.83
C ASN A 262 -1.26 -20.08 1.43
N LEU A 263 -0.41 -19.39 0.65
CA LEU A 263 -0.71 -19.06 -0.74
C LEU A 263 -0.95 -20.29 -1.63
N LEU A 264 -0.40 -21.46 -1.27
CA LEU A 264 -0.68 -22.72 -1.98
C LEU A 264 -2.16 -23.10 -1.94
N ASP A 265 -2.91 -22.70 -0.92
CA ASP A 265 -4.36 -22.97 -0.81
C ASP A 265 -5.17 -22.28 -1.93
N LEU A 266 -4.57 -21.30 -2.63
CA LEU A 266 -5.20 -20.70 -3.83
C LEU A 266 -5.21 -21.66 -5.02
N VAL A 267 -4.22 -22.53 -5.14
CA VAL A 267 -3.91 -23.33 -6.35
C VAL A 267 -4.03 -24.84 -6.16
N THR A 268 -4.43 -25.26 -4.95
CA THR A 268 -4.58 -26.69 -4.62
C THR A 268 -6.03 -27.11 -4.34
#